data_70a2fd4ef310450e0c6d3d858feccecf
#
_entry.id   70a2fd4ef310450e0c6d3d858feccecf
#
_cell.length_a   1.000
_cell.length_b   1.000
_cell.length_c   1.000
_cell.angle_alpha   90.00
_cell.angle_beta   90.00
_cell.angle_gamma   90.00
#
_symmetry.space_group_name_H-M   'P 1'
#
loop_
_entity.id
_entity.type
_entity.pdbx_description
1 polymer ?
#
loop_
_entity_poly.entity_id
_entity_poly.type
_entity_poly.pdbx_seq_one_letter_code
_entity_poly.pdbx_strand_id
1 'polypeptide(L)'
;CNACGIPADSCDTGGLLELDAELERLVNYPPATRQPTSQLRSTVRFEFTKTWPASLLGHLELKKVLAQSIRRAGYRLRLSSGYNPQPKLVVAMPLSLGVESRAEVADVELASWFDAATFTERLNQALPPGMEVKRSLELPHRAPRLSQTAELATYLATFEHPPADLQRRLDTLLAQREIWVEREKKGETKRVEVRDSLVEARSRGGLLSFTLRLEPSKPALRVDELCGPLLELDPAEHPRVVRTAILGEDERGARKDLFSPVLLKPRRKKKRRRR
;
A
#
# COMPACT_ATOMS: atom_id res chain seq x y z
N CYS A 1 14.36 -33.00 28.15
CA CYS A 1 13.40 -32.09 27.47
C CYS A 1 12.87 -32.76 26.19
N ASN A 2 11.57 -33.11 26.15
CA ASN A 2 11.00 -33.90 25.02
C ASN A 2 10.51 -33.02 23.85
N ALA A 3 10.83 -31.71 23.86
CA ALA A 3 10.27 -30.80 22.88
C ALA A 3 11.05 -30.69 21.58
N CYS A 4 12.33 -31.03 21.55
CA CYS A 4 13.18 -30.86 20.35
C CYS A 4 13.77 -32.17 19.81
N GLY A 5 13.51 -33.34 20.45
CA GLY A 5 14.02 -34.64 20.01
C GLY A 5 15.55 -34.85 20.20
N ILE A 6 16.25 -33.95 20.86
CA ILE A 6 17.68 -34.06 21.15
C ILE A 6 17.85 -34.89 22.43
N PRO A 7 18.74 -35.90 22.48
CA PRO A 7 19.05 -36.65 23.70
C PRO A 7 19.47 -35.72 24.84
N ALA A 8 19.05 -36.03 26.07
CA ALA A 8 19.25 -35.16 27.23
C ALA A 8 20.75 -34.93 27.57
N ASP A 9 21.59 -35.88 27.23
CA ASP A 9 23.06 -35.85 27.40
C ASP A 9 23.78 -35.03 26.32
N SER A 10 23.09 -34.69 25.21
CA SER A 10 23.61 -33.86 24.14
C SER A 10 23.01 -32.43 24.15
N CYS A 11 22.11 -32.17 25.09
CA CYS A 11 21.50 -30.86 25.28
C CYS A 11 22.36 -30.04 26.24
N ASP A 12 23.21 -29.20 25.73
CA ASP A 12 23.99 -28.26 26.52
C ASP A 12 23.07 -27.18 27.10
N THR A 13 22.41 -27.50 28.22
CA THR A 13 21.61 -26.53 28.98
C THR A 13 22.48 -25.65 29.89
N GLY A 14 23.81 -25.85 29.90
CA GLY A 14 24.77 -25.04 30.64
C GLY A 14 25.16 -23.74 29.93
N GLY A 15 24.91 -23.67 28.64
CA GLY A 15 25.09 -22.45 27.84
C GLY A 15 23.80 -21.67 27.74
N LEU A 16 23.11 -21.36 28.83
CA LEU A 16 22.29 -20.13 28.85
C LEU A 16 23.28 -19.01 28.51
N LEU A 17 23.23 -18.58 27.24
CA LEU A 17 23.85 -17.35 26.80
C LEU A 17 23.70 -16.35 27.94
N GLU A 18 24.81 -15.94 28.55
CA GLU A 18 24.80 -14.68 29.28
C GLU A 18 24.25 -13.68 28.30
N LEU A 19 22.95 -13.40 28.46
CA LEU A 19 22.27 -12.42 27.67
C LEU A 19 23.08 -11.14 27.86
N ASP A 20 23.81 -10.76 26.84
CA ASP A 20 24.53 -9.50 26.78
C ASP A 20 23.59 -8.42 27.32
N ALA A 21 24.10 -7.50 28.13
CA ALA A 21 23.31 -6.44 28.76
C ALA A 21 22.45 -5.65 27.73
N GLU A 22 22.81 -5.72 26.47
CA GLU A 22 22.08 -5.17 25.35
C GLU A 22 20.84 -6.00 24.99
N LEU A 23 20.93 -7.33 25.06
CA LEU A 23 19.80 -8.25 24.91
C LEU A 23 18.86 -8.18 26.12
N GLU A 24 19.37 -8.01 27.34
CA GLU A 24 18.55 -7.77 28.52
C GLU A 24 17.77 -6.44 28.42
N ARG A 25 18.33 -5.39 27.82
CA ARG A 25 17.63 -4.14 27.53
C ARG A 25 16.55 -4.33 26.48
N LEU A 26 16.73 -5.23 25.52
CA LEU A 26 15.72 -5.55 24.49
C LEU A 26 14.59 -6.43 25.03
N VAL A 27 14.88 -7.30 26.02
CA VAL A 27 13.88 -8.18 26.66
C VAL A 27 13.15 -7.45 27.79
N ASN A 28 13.86 -6.66 28.59
CA ASN A 28 13.31 -5.81 29.64
C ASN A 28 12.78 -4.48 29.08
N TYR A 29 11.89 -4.56 28.11
CA TYR A 29 11.10 -3.38 27.74
C TYR A 29 10.33 -2.96 29.01
N PRO A 30 10.54 -1.74 29.53
CA PRO A 30 9.77 -1.29 30.67
C PRO A 30 8.29 -1.44 30.31
N PRO A 31 7.46 -2.05 31.17
CA PRO A 31 6.04 -2.18 30.90
C PRO A 31 5.55 -0.78 30.53
N ALA A 32 4.95 -0.68 29.36
CA ALA A 32 4.46 0.61 28.86
C ALA A 32 3.65 1.24 29.97
N THR A 33 4.23 2.25 30.65
CA THR A 33 3.54 3.01 31.68
C THR A 33 2.20 3.38 31.08
N ARG A 34 1.11 2.87 31.66
CA ARG A 34 -0.25 3.26 31.33
C ARG A 34 -0.37 4.75 31.61
N GLN A 35 0.14 5.57 30.71
CA GLN A 35 -0.23 6.97 30.70
C GLN A 35 -1.74 7.03 30.43
N PRO A 36 -2.43 7.95 31.11
CA PRO A 36 -3.87 8.04 30.97
C PRO A 36 -4.22 8.11 29.50
N THR A 37 -5.23 7.38 29.10
CA THR A 37 -5.81 7.28 27.74
C THR A 37 -6.44 8.60 27.34
N SER A 38 -5.76 9.70 27.58
CA SER A 38 -6.24 11.04 27.34
C SER A 38 -5.99 11.45 25.89
N GLN A 39 -7.04 11.76 25.23
CA GLN A 39 -7.24 12.92 24.35
C GLN A 39 -6.24 13.19 23.19
N LEU A 40 -5.00 12.73 23.23
CA LEU A 40 -4.07 12.89 22.11
C LEU A 40 -4.50 11.98 20.97
N ARG A 41 -4.94 12.58 19.90
CA ARG A 41 -5.39 11.89 18.70
C ARG A 41 -4.86 12.61 17.48
N SER A 42 -3.87 12.02 16.85
CA SER A 42 -3.38 12.45 15.55
C SER A 42 -3.75 11.45 14.48
N THR A 43 -4.23 11.90 13.35
CA THR A 43 -4.36 11.07 12.15
C THR A 43 -3.27 11.49 11.19
N VAL A 44 -2.37 10.58 10.89
CA VAL A 44 -1.18 10.85 10.10
C VAL A 44 -1.32 10.18 8.74
N ARG A 45 -1.11 10.94 7.67
CA ARG A 45 -0.90 10.43 6.32
C ARG A 45 0.58 10.39 6.03
N PHE A 46 1.05 9.29 5.46
CA PHE A 46 2.43 9.17 5.02
C PHE A 46 2.53 8.45 3.68
N GLU A 47 3.49 8.88 2.87
CA GLU A 47 3.86 8.28 1.60
C GLU A 47 5.12 7.46 1.79
N PHE A 48 5.13 6.23 1.24
CA PHE A 48 6.26 5.32 1.39
C PHE A 48 6.50 4.49 0.13
N THR A 49 7.71 3.94 0.02
CA THR A 49 8.09 3.00 -1.03
C THR A 49 7.76 1.56 -0.62
N LYS A 50 7.53 0.72 -1.61
CA LYS A 50 7.43 -0.74 -1.49
C LYS A 50 8.19 -1.37 -2.64
N THR A 51 9.52 -1.51 -2.49
CA THR A 51 10.43 -2.07 -3.48
C THR A 51 10.96 -3.43 -3.03
N TRP A 52 11.79 -4.09 -3.81
CA TRP A 52 12.41 -5.36 -3.40
C TRP A 52 13.19 -5.21 -2.08
N PRO A 53 13.08 -6.15 -1.12
CA PRO A 53 12.24 -7.36 -1.14
C PRO A 53 10.79 -7.14 -0.65
N ALA A 54 10.42 -5.96 -0.17
CA ALA A 54 9.10 -5.66 0.36
C ALA A 54 7.97 -5.77 -0.70
N SER A 55 8.31 -5.71 -2.01
CA SER A 55 7.34 -5.96 -3.10
C SER A 55 6.64 -7.31 -2.99
N LEU A 56 7.24 -8.29 -2.32
CA LEU A 56 6.68 -9.62 -2.07
C LEU A 56 5.66 -9.68 -0.92
N LEU A 57 5.47 -8.59 -0.18
CA LEU A 57 4.44 -8.54 0.87
C LEU A 57 3.04 -8.41 0.26
N GLY A 58 2.13 -9.29 0.63
CA GLY A 58 0.71 -9.13 0.35
C GLY A 58 0.11 -7.96 1.14
N HIS A 59 -1.11 -7.51 0.77
CA HIS A 59 -1.74 -6.33 1.39
C HIS A 59 -1.91 -6.46 2.92
N LEU A 60 -2.31 -7.64 3.40
CA LEU A 60 -2.49 -7.87 4.84
C LEU A 60 -1.15 -7.93 5.60
N GLU A 61 -0.13 -8.50 4.98
CA GLU A 61 1.22 -8.56 5.53
C GLU A 61 1.85 -7.17 5.59
N LEU A 62 1.70 -6.38 4.54
CA LEU A 62 2.13 -4.99 4.51
C LEU A 62 1.54 -4.18 5.67
N LYS A 63 0.23 -4.33 5.93
CA LYS A 63 -0.42 -3.67 7.09
C LYS A 63 0.15 -4.14 8.43
N LYS A 64 0.46 -5.44 8.58
CA LYS A 64 1.10 -5.97 9.80
C LYS A 64 2.50 -5.39 9.98
N VAL A 65 3.31 -5.40 8.92
CA VAL A 65 4.68 -4.86 8.94
C VAL A 65 4.67 -3.37 9.30
N LEU A 66 3.83 -2.56 8.65
CA LEU A 66 3.68 -1.14 8.99
C LEU A 66 3.26 -0.92 10.45
N ALA A 67 2.26 -1.67 10.93
CA ALA A 67 1.81 -1.55 12.31
C ALA A 67 2.91 -1.92 13.32
N GLN A 68 3.72 -2.93 13.03
CA GLN A 68 4.86 -3.32 13.88
C GLN A 68 5.96 -2.27 13.84
N SER A 69 6.31 -1.76 12.65
CA SER A 69 7.34 -0.72 12.49
C SER A 69 6.96 0.59 13.19
N ILE A 70 5.68 1.00 13.11
CA ILE A 70 5.18 2.19 13.82
C ILE A 70 5.30 2.01 15.35
N ARG A 71 5.03 0.80 15.88
CA ARG A 71 5.23 0.51 17.31
C ARG A 71 6.70 0.52 17.70
N ARG A 72 7.60 -0.07 16.88
CA ARG A 72 9.05 -0.04 17.10
C ARG A 72 9.61 1.39 17.05
N ALA A 73 9.03 2.25 16.22
CA ALA A 73 9.33 3.68 16.18
C ALA A 73 8.84 4.46 17.41
N GLY A 74 8.22 3.78 18.39
CA GLY A 74 7.77 4.37 19.66
C GLY A 74 6.37 4.99 19.63
N TYR A 75 5.60 4.80 18.54
CA TYR A 75 4.25 5.36 18.44
C TYR A 75 3.17 4.39 18.90
N ARG A 76 2.18 4.90 19.63
CA ARG A 76 1.00 4.14 20.04
C ARG A 76 -0.06 4.19 18.94
N LEU A 77 -0.43 3.03 18.41
CA LEU A 77 -1.53 2.90 17.45
C LEU A 77 -2.88 2.92 18.16
N ARG A 78 -3.83 3.65 17.62
CA ARG A 78 -5.23 3.48 18.00
C ARG A 78 -5.78 2.19 17.42
N LEU A 79 -6.61 1.53 18.20
CA LEU A 79 -7.27 0.30 17.80
C LEU A 79 -8.75 0.58 17.48
N SER A 80 -9.34 -0.27 16.65
CA SER A 80 -10.78 -0.29 16.44
C SER A 80 -11.50 -0.71 17.73
N SER A 81 -12.73 -0.27 17.88
CA SER A 81 -13.66 -0.80 18.90
C SER A 81 -14.21 -2.14 18.41
N GLY A 82 -14.32 -3.12 19.29
CA GLY A 82 -14.87 -4.43 18.98
C GLY A 82 -14.15 -5.57 19.69
N TYR A 83 -14.63 -6.78 19.48
CA TYR A 83 -14.13 -7.98 20.14
C TYR A 83 -12.67 -8.34 19.74
N ASN A 84 -12.29 -8.04 18.50
CA ASN A 84 -10.92 -8.23 18.00
C ASN A 84 -10.33 -6.90 17.52
N PRO A 85 -9.75 -6.08 18.42
CA PRO A 85 -9.26 -4.75 18.09
C PRO A 85 -8.12 -4.78 17.09
N GLN A 86 -8.28 -4.08 15.97
CA GLN A 86 -7.28 -3.96 14.91
C GLN A 86 -6.69 -2.55 14.89
N PRO A 87 -5.41 -2.38 14.54
CA PRO A 87 -4.82 -1.06 14.31
C PRO A 87 -5.63 -0.26 13.28
N LYS A 88 -5.92 0.98 13.61
CA LYS A 88 -6.56 1.92 12.68
C LYS A 88 -5.53 2.41 11.67
N LEU A 89 -5.16 1.54 10.75
CA LEU A 89 -4.21 1.76 9.67
C LEU A 89 -4.88 1.37 8.35
N VAL A 90 -4.90 2.29 7.41
CA VAL A 90 -5.49 2.12 6.08
C VAL A 90 -4.42 2.41 5.04
N VAL A 91 -4.18 1.48 4.12
CA VAL A 91 -3.35 1.69 2.93
C VAL A 91 -4.29 2.03 1.78
N ALA A 92 -3.90 2.99 0.92
CA ALA A 92 -4.77 3.58 -0.09
C ALA A 92 -5.39 2.56 -1.04
N MET A 93 -4.54 1.73 -1.62
CA MET A 93 -4.94 0.82 -2.68
C MET A 93 -4.15 -0.49 -2.59
N PRO A 94 -4.78 -1.65 -2.82
CA PRO A 94 -4.04 -2.89 -2.98
C PRO A 94 -3.04 -2.78 -4.14
N LEU A 95 -1.91 -3.48 -4.02
CA LEU A 95 -0.91 -3.62 -5.05
C LEU A 95 -0.69 -5.11 -5.29
N SER A 96 -0.63 -5.52 -6.55
CA SER A 96 -0.36 -6.91 -6.92
C SER A 96 0.98 -7.38 -6.34
N LEU A 97 1.07 -8.65 -6.00
CA LEU A 97 2.28 -9.24 -5.47
C LEU A 97 3.41 -9.13 -6.50
N GLY A 98 4.62 -8.80 -6.07
CA GLY A 98 5.77 -8.62 -6.95
C GLY A 98 5.84 -7.25 -7.65
N VAL A 99 4.73 -6.50 -7.74
CA VAL A 99 4.75 -5.13 -8.27
C VAL A 99 5.37 -4.19 -7.25
N GLU A 100 6.31 -3.39 -7.69
CA GLU A 100 6.95 -2.37 -6.87
C GLU A 100 6.13 -1.08 -6.83
N SER A 101 6.34 -0.27 -5.80
CA SER A 101 5.76 1.06 -5.70
C SER A 101 6.73 2.07 -5.11
N ARG A 102 6.72 3.27 -5.66
CA ARG A 102 7.43 4.43 -5.14
C ARG A 102 6.50 5.46 -4.49
N ALA A 103 5.20 5.15 -4.43
CA ALA A 103 4.18 6.10 -4.00
C ALA A 103 3.00 5.40 -3.30
N GLU A 104 3.28 4.47 -2.37
CA GLU A 104 2.25 3.96 -1.49
C GLU A 104 1.84 5.03 -0.48
N VAL A 105 0.55 5.11 -0.16
CA VAL A 105 0.03 6.07 0.82
C VAL A 105 -0.78 5.33 1.88
N ALA A 106 -0.54 5.69 3.13
CA ALA A 106 -1.30 5.16 4.25
C ALA A 106 -1.74 6.27 5.21
N ASP A 107 -2.90 6.04 5.85
CA ASP A 107 -3.39 6.84 6.97
C ASP A 107 -3.35 5.98 8.24
N VAL A 108 -2.83 6.53 9.34
CA VAL A 108 -2.79 5.87 10.65
C VAL A 108 -3.32 6.79 11.74
N GLU A 109 -4.15 6.25 12.64
CA GLU A 109 -4.56 6.96 13.85
C GLU A 109 -3.57 6.62 14.99
N LEU A 110 -2.93 7.65 15.54
CA LEU A 110 -2.03 7.55 16.68
C LEU A 110 -2.72 8.00 17.97
N ALA A 111 -2.36 7.36 19.08
CA ALA A 111 -2.71 7.77 20.45
C ALA A 111 -1.48 8.40 21.13
N SER A 112 -0.69 9.15 20.38
CA SER A 112 0.53 9.84 20.82
C SER A 112 0.66 11.15 20.07
N TRP A 113 1.51 12.02 20.60
CA TRP A 113 1.89 13.26 19.92
C TRP A 113 2.60 12.94 18.60
N PHE A 114 2.43 13.80 17.60
CA PHE A 114 2.97 13.65 16.27
C PHE A 114 3.77 14.89 15.87
N ASP A 115 4.95 14.65 15.35
CA ASP A 115 5.77 15.59 14.58
C ASP A 115 6.22 14.92 13.29
N ALA A 116 6.03 15.58 12.15
CA ALA A 116 6.25 14.95 10.84
C ALA A 116 7.69 14.52 10.60
N ALA A 117 8.66 15.38 10.99
CA ALA A 117 10.09 15.07 10.79
C ALA A 117 10.52 13.88 11.64
N THR A 118 10.22 13.94 12.94
CA THR A 118 10.52 12.88 13.92
C THR A 118 9.82 11.57 13.56
N PHE A 119 8.57 11.61 13.10
CA PHE A 119 7.84 10.41 12.67
C PHE A 119 8.52 9.76 11.46
N THR A 120 8.84 10.54 10.45
CA THR A 120 9.50 10.05 9.24
C THR A 120 10.85 9.42 9.55
N GLU A 121 11.68 10.09 10.34
CA GLU A 121 13.00 9.59 10.76
C GLU A 121 12.90 8.28 11.53
N ARG A 122 12.13 8.25 12.63
CA ARG A 122 12.01 7.06 13.48
C ARG A 122 11.36 5.89 12.77
N LEU A 123 10.36 6.16 11.91
CA LEU A 123 9.72 5.09 11.15
C LEU A 123 10.69 4.49 10.14
N ASN A 124 11.52 5.31 9.46
CA ASN A 124 12.53 4.82 8.54
C ASN A 124 13.61 3.95 9.22
N GLN A 125 13.95 4.24 10.47
CA GLN A 125 14.85 3.38 11.28
C GLN A 125 14.23 2.02 11.64
N ALA A 126 12.88 1.94 11.66
CA ALA A 126 12.15 0.74 12.08
C ALA A 126 11.59 -0.09 10.91
N LEU A 127 11.58 0.47 9.69
CA LEU A 127 11.08 -0.21 8.50
C LEU A 127 12.08 -1.26 7.99
N PRO A 128 11.58 -2.37 7.40
CA PRO A 128 12.44 -3.36 6.76
C PRO A 128 12.99 -2.84 5.42
N PRO A 129 14.03 -3.50 4.87
CA PRO A 129 14.56 -3.20 3.55
C PRO A 129 13.47 -3.18 2.47
N GLY A 130 13.59 -2.25 1.52
CA GLY A 130 12.61 -2.04 0.45
C GLY A 130 11.43 -1.14 0.83
N MET A 131 11.40 -0.64 2.07
CA MET A 131 10.39 0.32 2.53
C MET A 131 11.05 1.57 3.09
N GLU A 132 10.58 2.74 2.66
CA GLU A 132 11.06 4.05 3.10
C GLU A 132 9.90 5.05 3.07
N VAL A 133 9.70 5.79 4.15
CA VAL A 133 8.78 6.92 4.21
C VAL A 133 9.44 8.15 3.61
N LYS A 134 8.79 8.73 2.62
CA LYS A 134 9.27 9.94 1.93
C LYS A 134 8.80 11.22 2.60
N ARG A 135 7.57 11.20 3.07
CA ARG A 135 6.94 12.36 3.73
C ARG A 135 5.77 11.91 4.59
N SER A 136 5.47 12.71 5.58
CA SER A 136 4.29 12.54 6.43
C SER A 136 3.67 13.89 6.76
N LEU A 137 2.38 13.89 7.11
CA LEU A 137 1.67 15.06 7.62
C LEU A 137 0.55 14.64 8.55
N GLU A 138 0.20 15.52 9.48
CA GLU A 138 -1.02 15.36 10.26
C GLU A 138 -2.23 15.83 9.46
N LEU A 139 -3.25 14.97 9.40
CA LEU A 139 -4.48 15.29 8.70
C LEU A 139 -5.32 16.28 9.50
N PRO A 140 -5.91 17.30 8.85
CA PRO A 140 -6.88 18.15 9.48
C PRO A 140 -8.05 17.37 10.07
N HIS A 141 -8.63 17.88 11.14
CA HIS A 141 -9.86 17.31 11.70
C HIS A 141 -10.95 17.25 10.62
N ARG A 142 -11.58 16.08 10.46
CA ARG A 142 -12.58 15.79 9.42
C ARG A 142 -12.03 15.72 7.98
N ALA A 143 -10.72 15.53 7.79
CA ALA A 143 -10.20 15.22 6.47
C ALA A 143 -10.93 14.00 5.85
N PRO A 144 -11.17 13.97 4.54
CA PRO A 144 -11.74 12.82 3.87
C PRO A 144 -10.87 11.57 4.06
N ARG A 145 -11.50 10.42 4.20
CA ARG A 145 -10.80 9.14 4.33
C ARG A 145 -10.01 8.85 3.06
N LEU A 146 -8.87 8.20 3.22
CA LEU A 146 -8.00 7.82 2.10
C LEU A 146 -8.76 7.04 1.01
N SER A 147 -9.65 6.13 1.38
CA SER A 147 -10.52 5.38 0.45
C SER A 147 -11.53 6.23 -0.35
N GLN A 148 -11.71 7.49 0.03
CA GLN A 148 -12.59 8.44 -0.67
C GLN A 148 -11.83 9.42 -1.55
N THR A 149 -10.52 9.47 -1.42
CA THR A 149 -9.65 10.44 -2.13
C THR A 149 -8.66 9.76 -3.05
N ALA A 150 -8.28 8.51 -2.80
CA ALA A 150 -7.40 7.74 -3.66
C ALA A 150 -8.23 7.09 -4.79
N GLU A 151 -8.20 7.68 -5.97
CA GLU A 151 -9.07 7.29 -7.10
C GLU A 151 -8.28 6.75 -8.28
N LEU A 152 -7.03 7.20 -8.47
CA LEU A 152 -6.19 6.88 -9.61
C LEU A 152 -4.83 6.34 -9.16
N ALA A 153 -4.30 5.37 -9.91
CA ALA A 153 -2.94 4.88 -9.73
C ALA A 153 -2.21 4.90 -11.08
N THR A 154 -1.05 5.55 -11.12
CA THR A 154 -0.19 5.61 -12.32
C THR A 154 0.95 4.62 -12.17
N TYR A 155 1.24 3.93 -13.26
CA TYR A 155 2.27 2.90 -13.33
C TYR A 155 3.22 3.18 -14.49
N LEU A 156 4.45 2.69 -14.32
CA LEU A 156 5.47 2.61 -15.35
C LEU A 156 5.90 1.15 -15.48
N ALA A 157 5.72 0.59 -16.66
CA ALA A 157 6.23 -0.73 -17.02
C ALA A 157 7.45 -0.56 -17.92
N THR A 158 8.54 -1.22 -17.59
CA THR A 158 9.82 -1.19 -18.32
C THR A 158 10.07 -2.58 -18.89
N PHE A 159 10.21 -2.65 -20.20
CA PHE A 159 10.54 -3.86 -20.92
C PHE A 159 12.03 -3.97 -21.12
N GLU A 160 12.61 -5.12 -20.86
CA GLU A 160 13.99 -5.44 -21.21
C GLU A 160 14.09 -5.68 -22.73
N HIS A 161 13.13 -6.41 -23.27
CA HIS A 161 12.98 -6.69 -24.70
C HIS A 161 11.54 -6.34 -25.13
N PRO A 162 11.29 -5.07 -25.51
CA PRO A 162 9.94 -4.65 -25.89
C PRO A 162 9.53 -5.32 -27.21
N PRO A 163 8.28 -5.83 -27.30
CA PRO A 163 7.75 -6.29 -28.58
C PRO A 163 7.79 -5.18 -29.63
N ALA A 164 8.23 -5.50 -30.83
CA ALA A 164 8.34 -4.50 -31.92
C ALA A 164 7.00 -3.84 -32.24
N ASP A 165 5.90 -4.52 -32.01
CA ASP A 165 4.54 -4.08 -32.26
C ASP A 165 3.76 -3.63 -31.01
N LEU A 166 4.44 -3.40 -29.89
CA LEU A 166 3.81 -3.00 -28.62
C LEU A 166 2.86 -1.79 -28.80
N GLN A 167 3.28 -0.78 -29.56
CA GLN A 167 2.44 0.40 -29.80
C GLN A 167 1.16 0.02 -30.57
N ARG A 168 1.27 -0.83 -31.59
CA ARG A 168 0.11 -1.31 -32.36
C ARG A 168 -0.87 -2.09 -31.47
N ARG A 169 -0.37 -3.01 -30.64
CA ARG A 169 -1.19 -3.78 -29.67
C ARG A 169 -1.92 -2.84 -28.71
N LEU A 170 -1.20 -1.83 -28.19
CA LEU A 170 -1.78 -0.82 -27.29
C LEU A 170 -2.87 0.00 -27.99
N ASP A 171 -2.62 0.48 -29.22
CA ASP A 171 -3.60 1.26 -30.01
C ASP A 171 -4.85 0.44 -30.30
N THR A 172 -4.69 -0.84 -30.63
CA THR A 172 -5.80 -1.79 -30.83
C THR A 172 -6.63 -1.95 -29.55
N LEU A 173 -5.97 -2.10 -28.39
CA LEU A 173 -6.63 -2.22 -27.11
C LEU A 173 -7.40 -0.94 -26.75
N LEU A 174 -6.78 0.24 -26.94
CA LEU A 174 -7.39 1.53 -26.63
C LEU A 174 -8.58 1.88 -27.53
N ALA A 175 -8.61 1.37 -28.75
CA ALA A 175 -9.72 1.55 -29.69
C ALA A 175 -10.97 0.73 -29.31
N GLN A 176 -10.86 -0.26 -28.43
CA GLN A 176 -12.00 -1.07 -27.99
C GLN A 176 -12.93 -0.26 -27.10
N ARG A 177 -14.24 -0.38 -27.35
CA ARG A 177 -15.28 0.24 -26.52
C ARG A 177 -15.47 -0.48 -25.18
N GLU A 178 -15.25 -1.79 -25.16
CA GLU A 178 -15.34 -2.67 -24.00
C GLU A 178 -14.09 -3.51 -23.94
N ILE A 179 -13.54 -3.68 -22.73
CA ILE A 179 -12.39 -4.56 -22.46
C ILE A 179 -12.85 -5.61 -21.48
N TRP A 180 -12.84 -6.86 -21.89
CA TRP A 180 -13.27 -7.99 -21.09
C TRP A 180 -12.09 -8.82 -20.65
N VAL A 181 -12.05 -9.15 -19.36
CA VAL A 181 -11.07 -10.06 -18.76
C VAL A 181 -11.78 -11.25 -18.13
N GLU A 182 -11.14 -12.41 -18.16
CA GLU A 182 -11.63 -13.61 -17.50
C GLU A 182 -10.93 -13.77 -16.16
N ARG A 183 -11.71 -13.99 -15.11
CA ARG A 183 -11.22 -14.20 -13.74
C ARG A 183 -11.81 -15.44 -13.16
N GLU A 184 -10.94 -16.30 -12.66
CA GLU A 184 -11.36 -17.47 -11.90
C GLU A 184 -11.62 -17.07 -10.43
N LYS A 185 -12.76 -17.46 -9.91
CA LYS A 185 -13.12 -17.32 -8.50
C LYS A 185 -13.90 -18.53 -8.03
N LYS A 186 -13.32 -19.28 -7.09
CA LYS A 186 -13.95 -20.49 -6.50
C LYS A 186 -14.31 -21.57 -7.55
N GLY A 187 -13.47 -21.73 -8.58
CA GLY A 187 -13.69 -22.69 -9.67
C GLY A 187 -14.69 -22.22 -10.73
N GLU A 188 -15.22 -21.02 -10.64
CA GLU A 188 -16.07 -20.40 -11.66
C GLU A 188 -15.30 -19.34 -12.43
N THR A 189 -15.30 -19.39 -13.76
CA THR A 189 -14.76 -18.34 -14.62
C THR A 189 -15.81 -17.28 -14.83
N LYS A 190 -15.48 -16.02 -14.51
CA LYS A 190 -16.34 -14.85 -14.73
C LYS A 190 -15.70 -13.88 -15.68
N ARG A 191 -16.45 -13.46 -16.70
CA ARG A 191 -16.07 -12.34 -17.57
C ARG A 191 -16.41 -11.03 -16.86
N VAL A 192 -15.45 -10.11 -16.87
CA VAL A 192 -15.55 -8.83 -16.18
C VAL A 192 -15.16 -7.72 -17.15
N GLU A 193 -16.02 -6.72 -17.29
CA GLU A 193 -15.75 -5.52 -18.09
C GLU A 193 -14.89 -4.55 -17.27
N VAL A 194 -13.77 -4.06 -17.85
CA VAL A 194 -12.77 -3.25 -17.16
C VAL A 194 -12.32 -2.01 -17.94
N ARG A 195 -12.95 -1.66 -19.06
CA ARG A 195 -12.57 -0.53 -19.94
C ARG A 195 -12.53 0.79 -19.17
N ASP A 196 -13.54 1.04 -18.33
CA ASP A 196 -13.66 2.28 -17.56
C ASP A 196 -12.50 2.47 -16.56
N SER A 197 -11.83 1.39 -16.18
CA SER A 197 -10.70 1.49 -15.27
C SER A 197 -9.38 1.89 -15.96
N LEU A 198 -9.24 1.69 -17.26
CA LEU A 198 -8.08 2.14 -18.05
C LEU A 198 -8.29 3.59 -18.50
N VAL A 199 -7.74 4.55 -17.76
CA VAL A 199 -7.92 5.98 -18.01
C VAL A 199 -7.06 6.45 -19.17
N GLU A 200 -5.80 6.06 -19.18
CA GLU A 200 -4.84 6.37 -20.23
C GLU A 200 -3.71 5.34 -20.25
N ALA A 201 -3.13 5.15 -21.42
CA ALA A 201 -1.90 4.40 -21.58
C ALA A 201 -1.12 4.94 -22.77
N ARG A 202 0.22 4.91 -22.67
CA ARG A 202 1.14 5.39 -23.71
C ARG A 202 2.39 4.54 -23.70
N SER A 203 2.87 4.17 -24.89
CA SER A 203 4.13 3.46 -25.05
C SER A 203 5.16 4.35 -25.74
N ARG A 204 6.41 4.32 -25.30
CA ARG A 204 7.53 4.99 -25.93
C ARG A 204 8.86 4.34 -25.55
N GLY A 205 9.62 3.88 -26.54
CA GLY A 205 11.01 3.43 -26.32
C GLY A 205 11.16 2.32 -25.28
N GLY A 206 10.30 1.28 -25.33
CA GLY A 206 10.34 0.18 -24.35
C GLY A 206 9.75 0.52 -22.97
N LEU A 207 9.12 1.69 -22.83
CA LEU A 207 8.37 2.08 -21.64
C LEU A 207 6.88 2.11 -21.94
N LEU A 208 6.07 1.57 -21.03
CA LEU A 208 4.62 1.70 -21.05
C LEU A 208 4.17 2.42 -19.77
N SER A 209 3.64 3.63 -19.93
CA SER A 209 3.01 4.38 -18.84
C SER A 209 1.51 4.23 -18.93
N PHE A 210 0.84 3.93 -17.82
CA PHE A 210 -0.61 3.82 -17.77
C PHE A 210 -1.19 4.25 -16.44
N THR A 211 -2.43 4.71 -16.46
CA THR A 211 -3.19 5.15 -15.29
C THR A 211 -4.47 4.33 -15.16
N LEU A 212 -4.66 3.73 -14.03
CA LEU A 212 -5.86 2.96 -13.68
C LEU A 212 -6.72 3.73 -12.69
N ARG A 213 -8.03 3.72 -12.92
CA ARG A 213 -9.05 4.17 -11.97
C ARG A 213 -9.48 3.00 -11.10
N LEU A 214 -9.54 3.22 -9.80
CA LEU A 214 -9.91 2.23 -8.81
C LEU A 214 -11.14 2.71 -8.05
N GLU A 215 -12.32 2.35 -8.54
CA GLU A 215 -13.58 2.61 -7.85
C GLU A 215 -13.97 1.41 -6.98
N PRO A 216 -14.28 1.60 -5.67
CA PRO A 216 -14.61 0.48 -4.78
C PRO A 216 -15.81 -0.37 -5.22
N SER A 217 -16.71 0.21 -6.02
CA SER A 217 -17.95 -0.43 -6.50
C SER A 217 -17.84 -1.08 -7.87
N LYS A 218 -16.72 -0.86 -8.58
CA LYS A 218 -16.52 -1.39 -9.93
C LYS A 218 -15.32 -2.33 -10.01
N PRO A 219 -15.34 -3.30 -10.90
CA PRO A 219 -14.16 -4.10 -11.19
C PRO A 219 -13.06 -3.20 -11.76
N ALA A 220 -11.86 -3.30 -11.20
CA ALA A 220 -10.70 -2.59 -11.72
C ALA A 220 -9.84 -3.52 -12.57
N LEU A 221 -9.27 -3.01 -13.66
CA LEU A 221 -8.24 -3.67 -14.43
C LEU A 221 -7.00 -3.92 -13.54
N ARG A 222 -6.43 -5.10 -13.60
CA ARG A 222 -5.21 -5.44 -12.88
C ARG A 222 -3.98 -5.22 -13.76
N VAL A 223 -2.86 -4.96 -13.11
CA VAL A 223 -1.58 -4.73 -13.78
C VAL A 223 -1.15 -5.96 -14.60
N ASP A 224 -1.31 -7.16 -14.02
CA ASP A 224 -1.00 -8.43 -14.65
C ASP A 224 -1.92 -8.75 -15.84
N GLU A 225 -3.18 -8.32 -15.80
CA GLU A 225 -4.11 -8.46 -16.94
C GLU A 225 -3.72 -7.55 -18.11
N LEU A 226 -3.31 -6.31 -17.82
CA LEU A 226 -2.85 -5.38 -18.85
C LEU A 226 -1.48 -5.80 -19.42
N CYS A 227 -0.51 -6.03 -18.54
CA CYS A 227 0.87 -6.40 -18.90
C CYS A 227 1.05 -7.91 -19.18
N GLY A 228 0.01 -8.57 -19.61
CA GLY A 228 -0.03 -9.97 -19.99
C GLY A 228 -1.05 -10.16 -21.10
N PRO A 229 -2.22 -10.77 -20.82
CA PRO A 229 -3.16 -11.23 -21.87
C PRO A 229 -3.73 -10.10 -22.72
N LEU A 230 -3.98 -8.90 -22.17
CA LEU A 230 -4.59 -7.81 -22.95
C LEU A 230 -3.64 -7.19 -23.99
N LEU A 231 -2.35 -7.17 -23.71
CA LEU A 231 -1.31 -6.75 -24.64
C LEU A 231 -0.68 -7.95 -25.40
N GLU A 232 -1.26 -9.16 -25.24
CA GLU A 232 -0.77 -10.39 -25.89
C GLU A 232 0.73 -10.61 -25.65
N LEU A 233 1.18 -10.39 -24.39
CA LEU A 233 2.58 -10.55 -24.01
C LEU A 233 2.84 -11.98 -23.56
N ASP A 234 3.90 -12.57 -24.07
CA ASP A 234 4.41 -13.84 -23.56
C ASP A 234 5.04 -13.64 -22.17
N PRO A 235 5.09 -14.68 -21.31
CA PRO A 235 5.71 -14.56 -19.98
C PRO A 235 7.16 -14.03 -20.00
N ALA A 236 7.92 -14.31 -21.06
CA ALA A 236 9.29 -13.80 -21.24
C ALA A 236 9.34 -12.29 -21.59
N GLU A 237 8.22 -11.73 -22.06
CA GLU A 237 8.09 -10.32 -22.42
C GLU A 237 7.49 -9.47 -21.28
N HIS A 238 7.16 -10.10 -20.14
CA HIS A 238 6.54 -9.39 -19.03
C HIS A 238 7.45 -8.26 -18.49
N PRO A 239 6.96 -7.03 -18.42
CA PRO A 239 7.77 -5.90 -17.97
C PRO A 239 7.92 -5.88 -16.46
N ARG A 240 8.98 -5.24 -15.98
CA ARG A 240 9.04 -4.78 -14.59
C ARG A 240 8.10 -3.61 -14.40
N VAL A 241 7.13 -3.72 -13.50
CA VAL A 241 6.12 -2.68 -13.27
C VAL A 241 6.33 -2.01 -11.90
N VAL A 242 6.28 -0.68 -11.92
CA VAL A 242 6.39 0.16 -10.72
C VAL A 242 5.22 1.13 -10.67
N ARG A 243 4.50 1.17 -9.55
CA ARG A 243 3.52 2.23 -9.26
C ARG A 243 4.28 3.52 -8.96
N THR A 244 4.02 4.58 -9.72
CA THR A 244 4.74 5.85 -9.60
C THR A 244 3.95 6.94 -8.88
N ALA A 245 2.61 6.86 -8.88
CA ALA A 245 1.75 7.80 -8.17
C ALA A 245 0.42 7.18 -7.77
N ILE A 246 -0.14 7.68 -6.65
CA ILE A 246 -1.55 7.54 -6.29
C ILE A 246 -2.14 8.94 -6.22
N LEU A 247 -3.22 9.17 -6.96
CA LEU A 247 -3.81 10.50 -7.14
C LEU A 247 -5.30 10.46 -6.76
N GLY A 248 -5.80 11.63 -6.40
CA GLY A 248 -7.23 11.88 -6.32
C GLY A 248 -7.66 12.91 -7.36
N GLU A 249 -8.96 13.11 -7.49
CA GLU A 249 -9.53 14.16 -8.33
C GLU A 249 -10.20 15.22 -7.46
N ASP A 250 -9.99 16.48 -7.78
CA ASP A 250 -10.71 17.59 -7.15
C ASP A 250 -12.16 17.70 -7.70
N GLU A 251 -12.93 18.66 -7.20
CA GLU A 251 -14.32 18.87 -7.61
C GLU A 251 -14.49 19.21 -9.10
N ARG A 252 -13.38 19.57 -9.78
CA ARG A 252 -13.34 19.89 -11.23
C ARG A 252 -12.79 18.73 -12.05
N GLY A 253 -12.47 17.60 -11.44
CA GLY A 253 -11.85 16.44 -12.09
C GLY A 253 -10.35 16.60 -12.33
N ALA A 254 -9.70 17.62 -11.78
CA ALA A 254 -8.26 17.76 -11.92
C ALA A 254 -7.53 16.83 -10.97
N ARG A 255 -6.56 16.10 -11.50
CA ARG A 255 -5.73 15.14 -10.73
C ARG A 255 -4.85 15.89 -9.73
N LYS A 256 -4.85 15.44 -8.50
CA LYS A 256 -4.11 16.02 -7.38
C LYS A 256 -3.39 14.93 -6.59
N ASP A 257 -2.23 15.29 -6.10
CA ASP A 257 -1.51 14.52 -5.09
C ASP A 257 -2.37 14.39 -3.81
N LEU A 258 -2.34 13.24 -3.15
CA LEU A 258 -3.15 12.96 -1.95
C LEU A 258 -2.75 13.82 -0.73
N PHE A 259 -1.61 14.50 -0.79
CA PHE A 259 -1.15 15.47 0.20
C PHE A 259 -1.58 16.91 -0.14
N SER A 260 -2.23 17.10 -1.27
CA SER A 260 -2.73 18.42 -1.69
C SER A 260 -3.77 18.96 -0.71
N PRO A 261 -3.64 20.21 -0.24
CA PRO A 261 -4.61 20.84 0.65
C PRO A 261 -6.06 20.84 0.11
N VAL A 262 -6.22 20.75 -1.20
CA VAL A 262 -7.54 20.71 -1.86
C VAL A 262 -8.25 19.38 -1.53
N LEU A 263 -7.55 18.25 -1.53
CA LEU A 263 -8.11 16.93 -1.21
C LEU A 263 -8.26 16.70 0.30
N LEU A 264 -7.57 17.48 1.12
CA LEU A 264 -7.63 17.36 2.58
C LEU A 264 -8.81 18.14 3.19
N LYS A 265 -9.49 19.00 2.42
CA LYS A 265 -10.68 19.73 2.86
C LYS A 265 -11.91 18.80 2.83
N PRO A 266 -12.81 18.90 3.84
CA PRO A 266 -14.07 18.18 3.81
C PRO A 266 -14.85 18.48 2.52
N ARG A 267 -15.21 17.47 1.75
CA ARG A 267 -16.09 17.64 0.60
C ARG A 267 -17.45 18.16 1.07
N ARG A 268 -17.91 19.28 0.53
CA ARG A 268 -19.26 19.81 0.83
C ARG A 268 -20.29 18.77 0.37
N LYS A 269 -21.13 18.29 1.29
CA LYS A 269 -22.23 17.39 0.93
C LYS A 269 -23.09 18.10 -0.13
N LYS A 270 -23.15 17.56 -1.35
CA LYS A 270 -24.16 18.00 -2.32
C LYS A 270 -25.51 17.80 -1.65
N LYS A 271 -26.22 18.89 -1.36
CA LYS A 271 -27.61 18.83 -0.88
C LYS A 271 -28.39 18.00 -1.92
N ARG A 272 -28.80 16.79 -1.56
CA ARG A 272 -29.79 16.05 -2.35
C ARG A 272 -31.02 16.95 -2.47
N ARG A 273 -31.23 17.55 -3.65
CA ARG A 273 -32.52 18.15 -3.95
C ARG A 273 -33.54 17.00 -3.86
N ARG A 274 -34.36 17.03 -2.84
CA ARG A 274 -35.58 16.21 -2.79
C ARG A 274 -36.43 16.68 -3.99
N ARG A 275 -36.62 15.81 -4.94
CA ARG A 275 -37.72 15.90 -5.89
C ARG A 275 -38.93 15.24 -5.25
#